data_d309d9046205a75bfe8df57731f512e8
#
_entry.id   d309d9046205a75bfe8df57731f512e8
#
_cell.length_a   1.000
_cell.length_b   1.000
_cell.length_c   1.000
_cell.angle_alpha   90.00
_cell.angle_beta   90.00
_cell.angle_gamma   90.00
#
_symmetry.space_group_name_H-M   'P 1'
#
loop_
_entity.id
_entity.type
_entity.pdbx_description
1 polymer ?
#
loop_
_entity_poly.entity_id
_entity_poly.type
_entity_poly.pdbx_seq_one_letter_code
_entity_poly.pdbx_strand_id
1 'polypeptide(L)'
;PDYLGVAFDTPKPTFRHVEYTPYKAQRQEQPEDITIAIPYVKRLVEAMDIPLLILDGYEADDVIGTIAKKAVRANPDIEVFMMTPDKDYGQLVEERIKMYKPAFMGKGVEVLGPKEVCERWNIANVDQVIDMLGLMGDAVDNIPGIPGVGEKTAQKLIEQFGSLENLLDNTDQLKGKLQENLVNFREQGILSKHLARIMLEVPIEYEEEKLKATPPNRSLLEPLLEELEFRTLRKRILGEDEPVVAKVKASPKVDANQMDMFGSPAPAAASAPEMEEEEVSTTSYSNLSNTAHQYHLVQGENAIKSLLSFLDRQDAFCFDTETTSLVAIEAQLVGMSFSYRKGEAFYVPFPEDQAECQAQADLFKEIFAKESTTKIAQNIKYDMSVLRNYGIEIKGATYDTMLAHYLIEPEKRHGMDALALAYLSYEPMSIENLIGKKGAKQGNMREVELNLIK
;
A
#
# COMPACT_ATOMS: atom_id res chain seq x y z
N PRO A 1 -18.59 -9.48 6.32
CA PRO A 1 -19.47 -10.32 5.50
C PRO A 1 -20.09 -11.42 6.36
N ASP A 2 -21.30 -11.86 6.03
CA ASP A 2 -21.95 -12.98 6.71
C ASP A 2 -21.49 -14.32 6.14
N TYR A 3 -21.04 -14.30 4.90
CA TYR A 3 -20.53 -15.44 4.16
C TYR A 3 -19.21 -15.10 3.50
N LEU A 4 -18.29 -16.05 3.40
CA LEU A 4 -16.98 -15.86 2.79
C LEU A 4 -16.50 -17.17 2.17
N GLY A 5 -15.91 -17.11 1.00
CA GLY A 5 -15.22 -18.22 0.33
C GLY A 5 -14.05 -17.71 -0.48
N VAL A 6 -13.03 -18.51 -0.63
CA VAL A 6 -11.82 -18.18 -1.40
C VAL A 6 -11.61 -19.21 -2.50
N ALA A 7 -11.57 -18.75 -3.75
CA ALA A 7 -11.30 -19.62 -4.90
C ALA A 7 -9.82 -19.60 -5.28
N PHE A 8 -9.33 -20.76 -5.71
CA PHE A 8 -7.98 -20.91 -6.25
C PHE A 8 -8.01 -21.66 -7.57
N ASP A 9 -7.16 -21.23 -8.48
CA ASP A 9 -6.82 -22.02 -9.66
C ASP A 9 -6.11 -23.31 -9.29
N THR A 10 -6.28 -24.31 -10.16
CA THR A 10 -5.54 -25.58 -10.06
C THR A 10 -4.44 -25.64 -11.13
N PRO A 11 -3.38 -26.42 -10.91
CA PRO A 11 -2.34 -26.60 -11.93
C PRO A 11 -2.79 -27.45 -13.13
N LYS A 12 -4.03 -27.98 -13.12
CA LYS A 12 -4.54 -28.80 -14.21
C LYS A 12 -5.04 -27.92 -15.36
N PRO A 13 -4.84 -28.38 -16.62
CA PRO A 13 -5.41 -27.70 -17.77
C PRO A 13 -6.93 -27.57 -17.66
N THR A 14 -7.46 -26.42 -18.06
CA THR A 14 -8.90 -26.19 -18.17
C THR A 14 -9.40 -26.53 -19.57
N PHE A 15 -10.73 -26.52 -19.77
CA PHE A 15 -11.32 -26.71 -21.09
C PHE A 15 -10.79 -25.72 -22.13
N ARG A 16 -10.45 -24.47 -21.72
CA ARG A 16 -9.87 -23.45 -22.60
C ARG A 16 -8.51 -23.87 -23.18
N HIS A 17 -7.67 -24.52 -22.38
CA HIS A 17 -6.37 -25.05 -22.85
C HIS A 17 -6.55 -26.20 -23.85
N VAL A 18 -7.63 -26.99 -23.71
CA VAL A 18 -7.93 -28.11 -24.63
C VAL A 18 -8.47 -27.56 -25.96
N GLU A 19 -9.35 -26.56 -25.91
CA GLU A 19 -9.96 -25.99 -27.10
C GLU A 19 -9.04 -25.03 -27.86
N TYR A 20 -8.16 -24.35 -27.16
CA TYR A 20 -7.21 -23.38 -27.72
C TYR A 20 -5.84 -23.49 -27.08
N THR A 21 -4.97 -24.32 -27.62
CA THR A 21 -3.62 -24.60 -27.11
C THR A 21 -2.77 -23.36 -26.82
N PRO A 22 -2.89 -22.22 -27.57
CA PRO A 22 -2.16 -21.00 -27.26
C PRO A 22 -2.68 -20.25 -26.03
N TYR A 23 -3.82 -20.64 -25.44
CA TYR A 23 -4.39 -19.99 -24.26
C TYR A 23 -3.37 -19.95 -23.11
N LYS A 24 -3.06 -18.76 -22.60
CA LYS A 24 -2.09 -18.50 -21.53
C LYS A 24 -0.65 -19.02 -21.79
N ALA A 25 -0.34 -19.47 -23.03
CA ALA A 25 0.94 -20.09 -23.34
C ALA A 25 2.17 -19.16 -23.20
N GLN A 26 1.97 -17.85 -23.27
CA GLN A 26 3.04 -16.84 -23.08
C GLN A 26 3.30 -16.49 -21.61
N ARG A 27 2.48 -17.00 -20.66
CA ARG A 27 2.72 -16.76 -19.23
C ARG A 27 4.03 -17.39 -18.81
N GLN A 28 4.84 -16.64 -18.09
CA GLN A 28 6.06 -17.15 -17.48
C GLN A 28 5.71 -18.20 -16.42
N GLU A 29 6.61 -19.15 -16.22
CA GLU A 29 6.48 -20.08 -15.10
C GLU A 29 6.39 -19.31 -13.79
N GLN A 30 5.56 -19.81 -12.90
CA GLN A 30 5.40 -19.22 -11.59
C GLN A 30 6.71 -19.29 -10.81
N PRO A 31 7.18 -18.18 -10.19
CA PRO A 31 8.36 -18.20 -9.35
C PRO A 31 8.29 -19.31 -8.28
N GLU A 32 9.42 -19.98 -8.04
CA GLU A 32 9.50 -21.10 -7.10
C GLU A 32 9.01 -20.71 -5.69
N ASP A 33 9.37 -19.53 -5.21
CA ASP A 33 8.95 -19.04 -3.89
C ASP A 33 7.42 -18.93 -3.77
N ILE A 34 6.72 -18.51 -4.84
CA ILE A 34 5.25 -18.45 -4.87
C ILE A 34 4.68 -19.86 -4.87
N THR A 35 5.30 -20.78 -5.62
CA THR A 35 4.87 -22.19 -5.66
C THR A 35 4.97 -22.83 -4.28
N ILE A 36 6.03 -22.53 -3.53
CA ILE A 36 6.22 -22.97 -2.14
C ILE A 36 5.19 -22.31 -1.20
N ALA A 37 4.86 -21.03 -1.42
CA ALA A 37 3.95 -20.27 -0.54
C ALA A 37 2.47 -20.67 -0.68
N ILE A 38 2.00 -21.07 -1.86
CA ILE A 38 0.58 -21.41 -2.10
C ILE A 38 0.01 -22.44 -1.12
N PRO A 39 0.68 -23.58 -0.82
CA PRO A 39 0.19 -24.53 0.18
C PRO A 39 -0.01 -23.88 1.57
N TYR A 40 0.89 -23.00 1.99
CA TYR A 40 0.77 -22.28 3.25
C TYR A 40 -0.40 -21.30 3.24
N VAL A 41 -0.61 -20.59 2.12
CA VAL A 41 -1.78 -19.71 1.97
C VAL A 41 -3.08 -20.49 2.09
N LYS A 42 -3.17 -21.68 1.46
CA LYS A 42 -4.36 -22.55 1.57
C LYS A 42 -4.56 -23.01 3.02
N ARG A 43 -3.50 -23.48 3.70
CA ARG A 43 -3.56 -23.88 5.12
C ARG A 43 -4.01 -22.71 6.02
N LEU A 44 -3.56 -21.47 5.73
CA LEU A 44 -3.99 -20.26 6.47
C LEU A 44 -5.48 -19.99 6.26
N VAL A 45 -5.96 -20.06 5.03
CA VAL A 45 -7.39 -19.85 4.70
C VAL A 45 -8.25 -20.91 5.40
N GLU A 46 -7.86 -22.17 5.36
CA GLU A 46 -8.54 -23.27 6.06
C GLU A 46 -8.52 -23.09 7.58
N ALA A 47 -7.36 -22.68 8.15
CA ALA A 47 -7.24 -22.40 9.57
C ALA A 47 -8.04 -21.16 10.02
N MET A 48 -8.35 -20.25 9.09
CA MET A 48 -9.30 -19.15 9.31
C MET A 48 -10.76 -19.58 9.20
N ASP A 49 -11.02 -20.88 9.02
CA ASP A 49 -12.35 -21.47 8.83
C ASP A 49 -13.08 -20.91 7.59
N ILE A 50 -12.32 -20.59 6.56
CA ILE A 50 -12.83 -20.10 5.27
C ILE A 50 -12.77 -21.23 4.26
N PRO A 51 -13.89 -21.62 3.63
CA PRO A 51 -13.89 -22.70 2.65
C PRO A 51 -13.12 -22.34 1.38
N LEU A 52 -12.32 -23.31 0.92
CA LEU A 52 -11.63 -23.25 -0.38
C LEU A 52 -12.56 -23.74 -1.48
N LEU A 53 -12.77 -22.89 -2.48
CA LEU A 53 -13.57 -23.21 -3.66
C LEU A 53 -12.63 -23.58 -4.80
N ILE A 54 -12.41 -24.87 -4.99
CA ILE A 54 -11.42 -25.41 -5.95
C ILE A 54 -12.05 -26.54 -6.74
N LEU A 55 -11.92 -26.48 -8.06
CA LEU A 55 -12.37 -27.56 -8.93
C LEU A 55 -11.42 -27.72 -10.13
N ASP A 56 -10.91 -28.92 -10.32
CA ASP A 56 -10.04 -29.25 -11.46
C ASP A 56 -10.78 -29.13 -12.80
N GLY A 57 -10.09 -28.60 -13.81
CA GLY A 57 -10.63 -28.42 -15.15
C GLY A 57 -11.36 -27.09 -15.37
N TYR A 58 -11.50 -26.26 -14.32
CA TYR A 58 -12.11 -24.94 -14.36
C TYR A 58 -11.16 -23.92 -13.71
N GLU A 59 -11.31 -22.66 -14.10
CA GLU A 59 -10.58 -21.57 -13.49
C GLU A 59 -11.32 -21.02 -12.24
N ALA A 60 -10.61 -20.34 -11.37
CA ALA A 60 -11.21 -19.70 -10.19
C ALA A 60 -12.37 -18.77 -10.58
N ASP A 61 -12.25 -18.10 -11.72
CA ASP A 61 -13.27 -17.19 -12.27
C ASP A 61 -14.59 -17.91 -12.56
N ASP A 62 -14.50 -19.12 -13.15
CA ASP A 62 -15.66 -19.96 -13.46
C ASP A 62 -16.35 -20.43 -12.16
N VAL A 63 -15.54 -20.81 -11.17
CA VAL A 63 -16.02 -21.23 -9.84
C VAL A 63 -16.72 -20.08 -9.14
N ILE A 64 -16.08 -18.90 -9.07
CA ILE A 64 -16.63 -17.71 -8.42
C ILE A 64 -17.93 -17.27 -9.12
N GLY A 65 -17.92 -17.20 -10.45
CA GLY A 65 -19.12 -16.83 -11.23
C GLY A 65 -20.28 -17.77 -10.98
N THR A 66 -20.02 -19.08 -10.98
CA THR A 66 -21.04 -20.10 -10.71
C THR A 66 -21.60 -19.99 -9.29
N ILE A 67 -20.76 -19.86 -8.28
CA ILE A 67 -21.18 -19.72 -6.87
C ILE A 67 -21.97 -18.41 -6.68
N ALA A 68 -21.49 -17.30 -7.22
CA ALA A 68 -22.19 -16.02 -7.14
C ALA A 68 -23.63 -16.10 -7.71
N LYS A 69 -23.78 -16.69 -8.90
CA LYS A 69 -25.12 -16.87 -9.52
C LYS A 69 -25.99 -17.84 -8.75
N LYS A 70 -25.44 -18.94 -8.21
CA LYS A 70 -26.19 -19.89 -7.37
C LYS A 70 -26.64 -19.24 -6.06
N ALA A 71 -25.78 -18.44 -5.41
CA ALA A 71 -26.10 -17.76 -4.16
C ALA A 71 -27.29 -16.79 -4.31
N VAL A 72 -27.26 -15.90 -5.27
CA VAL A 72 -28.35 -14.93 -5.48
C VAL A 72 -29.63 -15.57 -5.98
N ARG A 73 -29.57 -16.75 -6.61
CA ARG A 73 -30.79 -17.54 -7.01
C ARG A 73 -31.37 -18.28 -5.82
N ALA A 74 -30.52 -18.82 -4.94
CA ALA A 74 -30.96 -19.58 -3.78
C ALA A 74 -31.63 -18.70 -2.70
N ASN A 75 -31.07 -17.52 -2.49
CA ASN A 75 -31.53 -16.62 -1.45
C ASN A 75 -31.67 -15.17 -1.99
N PRO A 76 -32.89 -14.60 -2.01
CA PRO A 76 -33.12 -13.25 -2.54
C PRO A 76 -32.51 -12.13 -1.73
N ASP A 77 -32.15 -12.39 -0.46
CA ASP A 77 -31.58 -11.38 0.44
C ASP A 77 -30.05 -11.31 0.36
N ILE A 78 -29.41 -12.25 -0.35
CA ILE A 78 -27.94 -12.24 -0.53
C ILE A 78 -27.52 -11.21 -1.57
N GLU A 79 -26.53 -10.42 -1.22
CA GLU A 79 -25.72 -9.61 -2.12
C GLU A 79 -24.29 -10.18 -2.17
N VAL A 80 -23.74 -10.37 -3.36
CA VAL A 80 -22.43 -10.97 -3.58
C VAL A 80 -21.42 -9.91 -4.02
N PHE A 81 -20.27 -9.87 -3.36
CA PHE A 81 -19.14 -9.05 -3.72
C PHE A 81 -18.00 -9.93 -4.20
N MET A 82 -17.70 -9.88 -5.49
CA MET A 82 -16.53 -10.55 -6.07
C MET A 82 -15.30 -9.69 -5.86
N MET A 83 -14.43 -10.09 -4.95
CA MET A 83 -13.21 -9.32 -4.62
C MET A 83 -12.11 -9.65 -5.63
N THR A 84 -12.00 -8.85 -6.67
CA THR A 84 -11.04 -9.03 -7.76
C THR A 84 -10.71 -7.70 -8.43
N PRO A 85 -9.46 -7.47 -8.86
CA PRO A 85 -9.09 -6.36 -9.74
C PRO A 85 -9.40 -6.65 -11.22
N ASP A 86 -9.70 -7.90 -11.58
CA ASP A 86 -9.84 -8.34 -12.96
C ASP A 86 -11.09 -7.75 -13.62
N LYS A 87 -10.88 -7.11 -14.78
CA LYS A 87 -11.94 -6.43 -15.55
C LYS A 87 -12.95 -7.41 -16.15
N ASP A 88 -12.57 -8.66 -16.37
CA ASP A 88 -13.39 -9.65 -17.06
C ASP A 88 -14.58 -10.10 -16.22
N TYR A 89 -14.48 -9.98 -14.89
CA TYR A 89 -15.61 -10.15 -13.97
C TYR A 89 -16.75 -9.15 -14.19
N GLY A 90 -16.49 -8.07 -14.94
CA GLY A 90 -17.54 -7.15 -15.36
C GLY A 90 -18.72 -7.83 -16.03
N GLN A 91 -18.51 -8.93 -16.78
CA GLN A 91 -19.57 -9.72 -17.42
C GLN A 91 -20.53 -10.42 -16.45
N LEU A 92 -20.17 -10.53 -15.17
CA LEU A 92 -20.95 -11.22 -14.14
C LEU A 92 -21.82 -10.28 -13.31
N VAL A 93 -21.58 -8.97 -13.44
CA VAL A 93 -22.19 -7.95 -12.56
C VAL A 93 -23.69 -7.84 -12.82
N GLU A 94 -24.45 -7.84 -11.75
CA GLU A 94 -25.90 -7.63 -11.70
C GLU A 94 -26.26 -6.74 -10.51
N GLU A 95 -27.54 -6.44 -10.31
CA GLU A 95 -27.99 -5.64 -9.15
C GLU A 95 -27.49 -6.19 -7.81
N ARG A 96 -27.44 -7.51 -7.66
CA ARG A 96 -27.01 -8.20 -6.43
C ARG A 96 -25.66 -8.89 -6.53
N ILE A 97 -24.94 -8.79 -7.66
CA ILE A 97 -23.58 -9.29 -7.84
C ILE A 97 -22.72 -8.13 -8.27
N LYS A 98 -21.79 -7.70 -7.43
CA LYS A 98 -20.94 -6.53 -7.64
C LYS A 98 -19.46 -6.92 -7.60
N MET A 99 -18.64 -6.16 -8.29
CA MET A 99 -17.18 -6.26 -8.12
C MET A 99 -16.73 -5.37 -6.97
N TYR A 100 -15.86 -5.89 -6.14
CA TYR A 100 -15.22 -5.14 -5.06
C TYR A 100 -13.72 -5.07 -5.31
N LYS A 101 -13.20 -3.86 -5.53
CA LYS A 101 -11.77 -3.62 -5.69
C LYS A 101 -11.22 -3.01 -4.41
N PRO A 102 -10.34 -3.72 -3.71
CA PRO A 102 -9.74 -3.19 -2.49
C PRO A 102 -8.89 -1.95 -2.79
N ALA A 103 -8.71 -1.12 -1.78
CA ALA A 103 -7.86 0.06 -1.86
C ALA A 103 -6.42 -0.33 -2.25
N PHE A 104 -5.88 0.35 -3.25
CA PHE A 104 -4.52 0.09 -3.74
C PHE A 104 -3.82 1.40 -4.11
N MET A 105 -2.59 1.58 -3.67
CA MET A 105 -1.72 2.74 -3.98
C MET A 105 -2.41 4.11 -3.79
N GLY A 106 -3.09 4.31 -2.64
CA GLY A 106 -3.74 5.59 -2.33
C GLY A 106 -5.08 5.83 -3.01
N LYS A 107 -5.56 4.90 -3.84
CA LYS A 107 -6.95 4.87 -4.31
C LYS A 107 -7.81 4.19 -3.27
N GLY A 108 -9.00 4.74 -3.00
CA GLY A 108 -9.97 4.14 -2.09
C GLY A 108 -10.53 2.81 -2.60
N VAL A 109 -11.40 2.21 -1.81
CA VAL A 109 -12.21 1.05 -2.22
C VAL A 109 -13.14 1.46 -3.36
N GLU A 110 -13.26 0.63 -4.39
CA GLU A 110 -14.17 0.81 -5.52
C GLU A 110 -15.15 -0.37 -5.58
N VAL A 111 -16.43 -0.08 -5.58
CA VAL A 111 -17.50 -1.08 -5.78
C VAL A 111 -18.14 -0.79 -7.12
N LEU A 112 -18.15 -1.79 -8.01
CA LEU A 112 -18.70 -1.66 -9.36
C LEU A 112 -19.98 -2.48 -9.48
N GLY A 113 -21.11 -1.79 -9.63
CA GLY A 113 -22.38 -2.33 -10.04
C GLY A 113 -22.58 -2.24 -11.56
N PRO A 114 -23.80 -2.57 -12.07
CA PRO A 114 -24.08 -2.54 -13.50
C PRO A 114 -23.80 -1.20 -14.16
N LYS A 115 -24.15 -0.10 -13.49
CA LYS A 115 -23.93 1.26 -13.99
C LYS A 115 -22.45 1.57 -14.18
N GLU A 116 -21.63 1.34 -13.15
CA GLU A 116 -20.20 1.61 -13.15
C GLU A 116 -19.45 0.75 -14.19
N VAL A 117 -19.88 -0.51 -14.38
CA VAL A 117 -19.36 -1.39 -15.43
C VAL A 117 -19.70 -0.83 -16.80
N CYS A 118 -20.96 -0.46 -17.05
CA CYS A 118 -21.37 0.12 -18.33
C CYS A 118 -20.63 1.43 -18.65
N GLU A 119 -20.48 2.32 -17.67
CA GLU A 119 -19.72 3.57 -17.81
C GLU A 119 -18.24 3.30 -18.14
N ARG A 120 -17.61 2.35 -17.43
CA ARG A 120 -16.20 1.99 -17.60
C ARG A 120 -15.90 1.42 -18.98
N TRP A 121 -16.77 0.56 -19.50
CA TRP A 121 -16.62 -0.08 -20.79
C TRP A 121 -17.23 0.75 -21.95
N ASN A 122 -17.95 1.81 -21.63
CA ASN A 122 -18.75 2.62 -22.58
C ASN A 122 -19.70 1.75 -23.40
N ILE A 123 -20.54 0.97 -22.72
CA ILE A 123 -21.50 0.01 -23.26
C ILE A 123 -22.90 0.28 -22.70
N ALA A 124 -23.94 -0.20 -23.39
CA ALA A 124 -25.32 0.02 -22.98
C ALA A 124 -25.79 -0.94 -21.87
N ASN A 125 -25.25 -2.14 -21.83
CA ASN A 125 -25.58 -3.14 -20.82
C ASN A 125 -24.38 -4.06 -20.53
N VAL A 126 -24.40 -4.74 -19.37
CA VAL A 126 -23.32 -5.58 -18.88
C VAL A 126 -23.03 -6.78 -19.80
N ASP A 127 -24.03 -7.33 -20.47
CA ASP A 127 -23.85 -8.47 -21.38
C ASP A 127 -22.90 -8.16 -22.54
N GLN A 128 -22.71 -6.89 -22.86
CA GLN A 128 -21.79 -6.44 -23.93
C GLN A 128 -20.30 -6.51 -23.53
N VAL A 129 -19.96 -6.71 -22.26
CA VAL A 129 -18.55 -6.88 -21.82
C VAL A 129 -17.92 -8.05 -22.57
N ILE A 130 -18.62 -9.15 -22.70
CA ILE A 130 -18.10 -10.35 -23.38
C ILE A 130 -17.97 -10.14 -24.90
N ASP A 131 -18.83 -9.30 -25.50
CA ASP A 131 -18.71 -8.92 -26.91
C ASP A 131 -17.48 -8.05 -27.14
N MET A 132 -17.21 -7.12 -26.23
CA MET A 132 -16.00 -6.32 -26.24
C MET A 132 -14.74 -7.18 -26.18
N LEU A 133 -14.70 -8.15 -25.25
CA LEU A 133 -13.58 -9.09 -25.10
C LEU A 133 -13.41 -9.99 -26.35
N GLY A 134 -14.51 -10.45 -26.94
CA GLY A 134 -14.48 -11.22 -28.17
C GLY A 134 -13.89 -10.45 -29.36
N LEU A 135 -14.18 -9.15 -29.45
CA LEU A 135 -13.67 -8.27 -30.49
C LEU A 135 -12.20 -7.91 -30.31
N MET A 136 -11.82 -7.44 -29.11
CA MET A 136 -10.48 -6.92 -28.87
C MET A 136 -9.48 -8.00 -28.43
N GLY A 137 -9.98 -9.15 -27.99
CA GLY A 137 -9.16 -10.19 -27.38
C GLY A 137 -8.64 -9.79 -26.00
N ASP A 138 -7.80 -10.66 -25.43
CA ASP A 138 -7.05 -10.38 -24.22
C ASP A 138 -5.59 -10.83 -24.37
N ALA A 139 -4.66 -9.87 -24.32
CA ALA A 139 -3.24 -10.15 -24.45
C ALA A 139 -2.68 -10.88 -23.21
N VAL A 140 -3.29 -10.74 -22.03
CA VAL A 140 -2.84 -11.40 -20.81
C VAL A 140 -3.14 -12.90 -20.86
N ASP A 141 -4.28 -13.27 -21.45
CA ASP A 141 -4.71 -14.66 -21.61
C ASP A 141 -4.43 -15.22 -22.99
N ASN A 142 -3.77 -14.44 -23.85
CA ASN A 142 -3.47 -14.80 -25.24
C ASN A 142 -4.73 -15.12 -26.06
N ILE A 143 -5.82 -14.40 -25.78
CA ILE A 143 -7.04 -14.46 -26.57
C ILE A 143 -6.90 -13.51 -27.75
N PRO A 144 -7.00 -14.01 -28.99
CA PRO A 144 -6.51 -13.24 -30.15
C PRO A 144 -7.38 -12.03 -30.54
N GLY A 145 -8.70 -12.07 -30.30
CA GLY A 145 -9.62 -11.05 -30.80
C GLY A 145 -9.64 -10.96 -32.31
N ILE A 146 -10.13 -9.84 -32.85
CA ILE A 146 -10.12 -9.56 -34.30
C ILE A 146 -8.98 -8.57 -34.61
N PRO A 147 -8.05 -8.90 -35.52
CA PRO A 147 -6.91 -8.06 -35.84
C PRO A 147 -7.34 -6.62 -36.22
N GLY A 148 -6.68 -5.63 -35.59
CA GLY A 148 -6.95 -4.21 -35.85
C GLY A 148 -8.18 -3.66 -35.09
N VAL A 149 -8.84 -4.46 -34.26
CA VAL A 149 -9.92 -4.02 -33.38
C VAL A 149 -9.37 -3.88 -31.95
N GLY A 150 -9.09 -2.66 -31.55
CA GLY A 150 -8.79 -2.32 -30.15
C GLY A 150 -10.04 -1.76 -29.44
N GLU A 151 -9.89 -1.44 -28.15
CA GLU A 151 -10.96 -1.01 -27.26
C GLU A 151 -11.89 0.06 -27.87
N LYS A 152 -11.32 1.18 -28.36
CA LYS A 152 -12.13 2.27 -28.95
C LYS A 152 -12.89 1.86 -30.21
N THR A 153 -12.34 0.93 -30.98
CA THR A 153 -13.01 0.41 -32.18
C THR A 153 -14.12 -0.55 -31.79
N ALA A 154 -13.86 -1.43 -30.83
CA ALA A 154 -14.84 -2.35 -30.28
C ALA A 154 -16.04 -1.59 -29.67
N GLN A 155 -15.79 -0.54 -28.88
CA GLN A 155 -16.84 0.33 -28.32
C GLN A 155 -17.80 0.85 -29.39
N LYS A 156 -17.24 1.46 -30.48
CA LYS A 156 -18.05 1.99 -31.60
C LYS A 156 -18.84 0.91 -32.33
N LEU A 157 -18.23 -0.27 -32.49
CA LEU A 157 -18.89 -1.39 -33.15
C LEU A 157 -20.05 -1.94 -32.29
N ILE A 158 -19.83 -2.08 -30.98
CA ILE A 158 -20.87 -2.56 -30.07
C ILE A 158 -21.97 -1.50 -29.89
N GLU A 159 -21.64 -0.21 -29.85
CA GLU A 159 -22.62 0.87 -29.84
C GLU A 159 -23.52 0.81 -31.09
N GLN A 160 -22.96 0.53 -32.27
CA GLN A 160 -23.69 0.50 -33.55
C GLN A 160 -24.48 -0.79 -33.75
N PHE A 161 -23.91 -1.94 -33.42
CA PHE A 161 -24.45 -3.26 -33.75
C PHE A 161 -25.04 -4.03 -32.55
N GLY A 162 -24.75 -3.60 -31.33
CA GLY A 162 -25.28 -4.17 -30.10
C GLY A 162 -24.59 -5.45 -29.64
N SER A 163 -24.15 -6.35 -30.53
CA SER A 163 -23.45 -7.59 -30.20
C SER A 163 -22.42 -7.98 -31.28
N LEU A 164 -21.50 -8.87 -30.93
CA LEU A 164 -20.52 -9.44 -31.86
C LEU A 164 -21.21 -10.18 -32.99
N GLU A 165 -22.22 -11.01 -32.70
CA GLU A 165 -22.94 -11.80 -33.70
C GLU A 165 -23.61 -10.90 -34.72
N ASN A 166 -24.39 -9.89 -34.24
CA ASN A 166 -25.07 -8.97 -35.13
C ASN A 166 -24.07 -8.15 -35.98
N LEU A 167 -22.96 -7.75 -35.43
CA LEU A 167 -21.87 -7.10 -36.18
C LEU A 167 -21.35 -8.01 -37.30
N LEU A 168 -21.04 -9.27 -36.99
CA LEU A 168 -20.50 -10.24 -37.93
C LEU A 168 -21.50 -10.62 -39.05
N ASP A 169 -22.79 -10.51 -38.78
CA ASP A 169 -23.85 -10.77 -39.78
C ASP A 169 -24.13 -9.52 -40.68
N ASN A 170 -23.66 -8.33 -40.25
CA ASN A 170 -23.90 -7.06 -40.97
C ASN A 170 -22.59 -6.36 -41.37
N THR A 171 -21.56 -7.12 -41.69
CA THR A 171 -20.25 -6.56 -42.08
C THR A 171 -20.28 -5.76 -43.37
N ASP A 172 -21.28 -5.93 -44.22
CA ASP A 172 -21.53 -5.16 -45.44
C ASP A 172 -21.79 -3.66 -45.21
N GLN A 173 -22.22 -3.30 -43.98
CA GLN A 173 -22.38 -1.90 -43.56
C GLN A 173 -21.02 -1.19 -43.27
N LEU A 174 -19.94 -1.92 -43.21
CA LEU A 174 -18.61 -1.41 -42.94
C LEU A 174 -17.80 -1.33 -44.25
N LYS A 175 -16.62 -0.67 -44.19
CA LYS A 175 -15.78 -0.48 -45.37
C LYS A 175 -14.30 -0.67 -45.04
N GLY A 176 -13.54 -1.01 -46.07
CA GLY A 176 -12.09 -1.06 -46.03
C GLY A 176 -11.55 -2.20 -45.16
N LYS A 177 -10.35 -2.03 -44.61
CA LYS A 177 -9.62 -3.08 -43.91
C LYS A 177 -10.36 -3.64 -42.68
N LEU A 178 -11.19 -2.82 -42.02
CA LEU A 178 -11.99 -3.26 -40.87
C LEU A 178 -13.02 -4.31 -41.29
N GLN A 179 -13.75 -4.06 -42.39
CA GLN A 179 -14.68 -5.02 -42.95
C GLN A 179 -13.97 -6.32 -43.36
N GLU A 180 -12.85 -6.20 -44.08
CA GLU A 180 -12.05 -7.38 -44.48
C GLU A 180 -11.62 -8.21 -43.27
N ASN A 181 -11.14 -7.56 -42.21
CA ASN A 181 -10.71 -8.26 -41.02
C ASN A 181 -11.90 -8.95 -40.31
N LEU A 182 -13.04 -8.30 -40.17
CA LEU A 182 -14.24 -8.89 -39.57
C LEU A 182 -14.74 -10.11 -40.34
N VAL A 183 -14.69 -10.07 -41.68
CA VAL A 183 -15.06 -11.21 -42.53
C VAL A 183 -14.02 -12.34 -42.42
N ASN A 184 -12.74 -12.01 -42.55
CA ASN A 184 -11.66 -13.01 -42.59
C ASN A 184 -11.41 -13.68 -41.23
N PHE A 185 -11.67 -12.97 -40.12
CA PHE A 185 -11.41 -13.44 -38.75
C PHE A 185 -12.71 -13.68 -37.97
N ARG A 186 -13.83 -13.90 -38.68
CA ARG A 186 -15.15 -14.19 -38.07
C ARG A 186 -15.08 -15.28 -37.00
N GLU A 187 -14.56 -16.43 -37.37
CA GLU A 187 -14.46 -17.59 -36.46
C GLU A 187 -13.54 -17.32 -35.27
N GLN A 188 -12.48 -16.56 -35.51
CA GLN A 188 -11.56 -16.14 -34.45
C GLN A 188 -12.21 -15.19 -33.43
N GLY A 189 -13.09 -14.28 -33.88
CA GLY A 189 -13.86 -13.43 -32.99
C GLY A 189 -14.85 -14.22 -32.12
N ILE A 190 -15.55 -15.20 -32.74
CA ILE A 190 -16.45 -16.09 -32.02
C ILE A 190 -15.70 -16.95 -31.00
N LEU A 191 -14.57 -17.53 -31.38
CA LEU A 191 -13.70 -18.29 -30.48
C LEU A 191 -13.21 -17.39 -29.33
N SER A 192 -12.78 -16.18 -29.62
CA SER A 192 -12.31 -15.23 -28.59
C SER A 192 -13.39 -14.88 -27.58
N LYS A 193 -14.62 -14.65 -28.05
CA LYS A 193 -15.79 -14.46 -27.17
C LYS A 193 -16.07 -15.70 -26.31
N HIS A 194 -15.96 -16.91 -26.89
CA HIS A 194 -16.14 -18.15 -26.16
C HIS A 194 -15.05 -18.34 -25.07
N LEU A 195 -13.78 -18.11 -25.38
CA LEU A 195 -12.68 -18.25 -24.44
C LEU A 195 -12.74 -17.22 -23.30
N ALA A 196 -13.18 -15.97 -23.62
CA ALA A 196 -13.33 -14.91 -22.63
C ALA A 196 -14.57 -15.07 -21.74
N ARG A 197 -15.50 -15.96 -22.10
CA ARG A 197 -16.71 -16.20 -21.32
C ARG A 197 -16.40 -16.96 -20.05
N ILE A 198 -16.83 -16.42 -18.91
CA ILE A 198 -16.79 -17.11 -17.62
C ILE A 198 -17.91 -18.16 -17.60
N MET A 199 -17.55 -19.43 -17.33
CA MET A 199 -18.48 -20.54 -17.24
C MET A 199 -19.32 -20.43 -15.96
N LEU A 200 -20.67 -20.54 -16.10
CA LEU A 200 -21.59 -20.39 -14.96
C LEU A 200 -22.26 -21.69 -14.54
N GLU A 201 -21.88 -22.79 -15.20
CA GLU A 201 -22.46 -24.13 -14.96
C GLU A 201 -21.36 -25.12 -14.52
N VAL A 202 -20.43 -24.62 -13.72
CA VAL A 202 -19.40 -25.46 -13.10
C VAL A 202 -20.08 -26.47 -12.17
N PRO A 203 -19.69 -27.77 -12.21
CA PRO A 203 -20.28 -28.79 -11.36
C PRO A 203 -19.74 -28.73 -9.92
N ILE A 204 -19.85 -27.56 -9.30
CA ILE A 204 -19.53 -27.30 -7.90
C ILE A 204 -20.83 -27.10 -7.11
N GLU A 205 -20.92 -27.73 -5.95
CA GLU A 205 -22.08 -27.58 -5.10
C GLU A 205 -22.06 -26.23 -4.37
N TYR A 206 -23.24 -25.60 -4.26
CA TYR A 206 -23.43 -24.41 -3.44
C TYR A 206 -24.13 -24.82 -2.16
N GLU A 207 -23.45 -24.68 -1.04
CA GLU A 207 -23.99 -24.91 0.29
C GLU A 207 -23.78 -23.64 1.12
N GLU A 208 -24.86 -22.87 1.30
CA GLU A 208 -24.83 -21.58 1.99
C GLU A 208 -24.23 -21.69 3.39
N GLU A 209 -24.61 -22.71 4.15
CA GLU A 209 -24.11 -22.93 5.52
C GLU A 209 -22.59 -23.16 5.59
N LYS A 210 -22.00 -23.75 4.55
CA LYS A 210 -20.54 -23.94 4.49
C LYS A 210 -19.78 -22.65 4.24
N LEU A 211 -20.42 -21.66 3.63
CA LEU A 211 -19.82 -20.35 3.35
C LEU A 211 -19.98 -19.36 4.50
N LYS A 212 -20.75 -19.72 5.53
CA LYS A 212 -21.00 -18.84 6.67
C LYS A 212 -19.71 -18.45 7.38
N ALA A 213 -19.52 -17.15 7.57
CA ALA A 213 -18.33 -16.65 8.22
C ALA A 213 -18.33 -17.06 9.71
N THR A 214 -17.30 -17.76 10.10
CA THR A 214 -17.09 -18.24 11.48
C THR A 214 -15.77 -17.70 12.03
N PRO A 215 -15.61 -17.65 13.37
CA PRO A 215 -14.32 -17.28 13.94
C PRO A 215 -13.20 -18.25 13.53
N PRO A 216 -11.96 -17.77 13.37
CA PRO A 216 -10.83 -18.62 13.04
C PRO A 216 -10.62 -19.78 13.99
N ASN A 217 -10.20 -20.92 13.47
CA ASN A 217 -9.81 -22.08 14.26
C ASN A 217 -8.44 -21.82 14.92
N ARG A 218 -8.44 -21.33 16.17
CA ARG A 218 -7.22 -20.94 16.88
C ARG A 218 -6.22 -22.09 17.00
N SER A 219 -6.68 -23.32 17.20
CA SER A 219 -5.80 -24.49 17.38
C SER A 219 -5.01 -24.86 16.11
N LEU A 220 -5.51 -24.52 14.93
CA LEU A 220 -4.83 -24.70 13.65
C LEU A 220 -4.04 -23.47 13.24
N LEU A 221 -4.60 -22.28 13.49
CA LEU A 221 -4.03 -21.03 13.03
C LEU A 221 -2.80 -20.59 13.83
N GLU A 222 -2.83 -20.74 15.14
CA GLU A 222 -1.76 -20.28 16.03
C GLU A 222 -0.41 -20.96 15.75
N PRO A 223 -0.31 -22.31 15.66
CA PRO A 223 0.94 -22.96 15.29
C PRO A 223 1.45 -22.60 13.90
N LEU A 224 0.52 -22.39 12.95
CA LEU A 224 0.88 -22.03 11.58
C LEU A 224 1.45 -20.60 11.49
N LEU A 225 0.87 -19.64 12.21
CA LEU A 225 1.40 -18.28 12.30
C LEU A 225 2.75 -18.23 13.03
N GLU A 226 2.98 -19.13 13.97
CA GLU A 226 4.26 -19.29 14.66
C GLU A 226 5.32 -19.92 13.72
N GLU A 227 4.97 -20.99 13.00
CA GLU A 227 5.82 -21.62 11.96
C GLU A 227 6.28 -20.60 10.91
N LEU A 228 5.37 -19.69 10.50
CA LEU A 228 5.63 -18.66 9.50
C LEU A 228 6.22 -17.38 10.09
N GLU A 229 6.44 -17.29 11.40
CA GLU A 229 6.93 -16.12 12.14
C GLU A 229 6.08 -14.85 11.94
N PHE A 230 4.77 -14.98 11.65
CA PHE A 230 3.84 -13.89 11.38
C PHE A 230 3.33 -13.23 12.68
N ARG A 231 4.22 -12.60 13.43
CA ARG A 231 3.95 -12.01 14.75
C ARG A 231 2.85 -10.95 14.72
N THR A 232 2.91 -10.03 13.76
CA THR A 232 1.92 -8.94 13.62
C THR A 232 0.55 -9.47 13.20
N LEU A 233 0.52 -10.41 12.25
CA LEU A 233 -0.72 -11.02 11.79
C LEU A 233 -1.38 -11.84 12.92
N ARG A 234 -0.57 -12.58 13.69
CA ARG A 234 -1.03 -13.31 14.88
C ARG A 234 -1.73 -12.38 15.87
N LYS A 235 -1.09 -11.28 16.29
CA LYS A 235 -1.70 -10.29 17.19
C LYS A 235 -3.00 -9.73 16.63
N ARG A 236 -3.04 -9.39 15.35
CA ARG A 236 -4.22 -8.80 14.72
C ARG A 236 -5.41 -9.76 14.61
N ILE A 237 -5.16 -11.02 14.29
CA ILE A 237 -6.24 -12.01 14.07
C ILE A 237 -6.67 -12.66 15.39
N LEU A 238 -5.72 -13.05 16.25
CA LEU A 238 -6.01 -13.80 17.47
C LEU A 238 -6.34 -12.90 18.65
N GLY A 239 -6.17 -11.56 18.52
CA GLY A 239 -6.50 -10.62 19.60
C GLY A 239 -5.69 -10.87 20.87
N GLU A 240 -4.43 -11.28 20.76
CA GLU A 240 -3.58 -11.39 21.94
C GLU A 240 -3.27 -9.98 22.42
N ASP A 241 -3.81 -9.67 23.60
CA ASP A 241 -3.30 -8.58 24.43
C ASP A 241 -1.80 -8.77 24.57
N GLU A 242 -1.03 -7.71 24.42
CA GLU A 242 0.40 -7.73 24.76
C GLU A 242 0.56 -8.45 26.09
N PRO A 243 1.53 -9.38 26.23
CA PRO A 243 1.91 -9.80 27.56
C PRO A 243 2.24 -8.51 28.28
N VAL A 244 1.49 -8.22 29.32
CA VAL A 244 1.80 -7.13 30.26
C VAL A 244 3.23 -7.44 30.68
N VAL A 245 4.20 -6.86 29.98
CA VAL A 245 5.55 -6.73 30.49
C VAL A 245 5.31 -5.99 31.78
N ALA A 246 5.37 -6.73 32.87
CA ALA A 246 5.21 -6.18 34.19
C ALA A 246 6.10 -4.95 34.21
N LYS A 247 5.47 -3.78 34.22
CA LYS A 247 6.17 -2.54 34.48
C LYS A 247 6.87 -2.78 35.82
N VAL A 248 8.15 -3.12 35.73
CA VAL A 248 9.03 -3.05 36.87
C VAL A 248 8.90 -1.60 37.32
N LYS A 249 8.15 -1.43 38.39
CA LYS A 249 8.09 -0.19 39.12
C LYS A 249 9.47 0.06 39.68
N ALA A 250 10.32 0.64 38.90
CA ALA A 250 11.46 1.40 39.40
C ALA A 250 10.87 2.74 39.84
N SER A 251 10.46 2.80 41.05
CA SER A 251 10.29 4.06 41.77
C SER A 251 11.66 4.50 42.26
N PRO A 252 12.17 5.63 41.83
CA PRO A 252 12.89 6.50 42.73
C PRO A 252 11.87 7.45 43.32
N LYS A 253 11.71 7.39 44.64
CA LYS A 253 11.16 8.49 45.42
C LYS A 253 12.06 9.70 45.14
N VAL A 254 11.55 10.67 44.46
CA VAL A 254 12.14 12.00 44.44
C VAL A 254 11.45 12.77 45.56
N ASP A 255 12.25 13.27 46.50
CA ASP A 255 11.84 14.09 47.60
C ASP A 255 11.10 15.34 47.11
N ALA A 256 9.96 15.56 47.73
CA ALA A 256 9.16 16.79 47.59
C ALA A 256 9.87 17.95 48.29
N ASN A 257 10.89 18.51 47.69
CA ASN A 257 11.46 19.82 48.07
C ASN A 257 12.38 20.38 46.96
N GLN A 258 11.78 20.69 45.81
CA GLN A 258 12.35 21.70 44.92
C GLN A 258 11.23 22.69 44.54
N MET A 259 11.31 23.84 45.18
CA MET A 259 10.48 24.99 44.87
C MET A 259 10.76 25.45 43.43
N ASP A 260 9.73 25.53 42.62
CA ASP A 260 9.72 26.31 41.39
C ASP A 260 9.73 27.80 41.69
N MET A 261 10.66 28.51 41.07
CA MET A 261 10.96 29.90 41.33
C MET A 261 10.07 30.85 40.50
N PHE A 262 8.86 30.48 40.13
CA PHE A 262 7.82 31.42 39.64
C PHE A 262 6.45 30.91 40.06
N GLY A 263 6.00 31.39 41.20
CA GLY A 263 4.65 31.10 41.69
C GLY A 263 3.59 31.87 40.93
N SER A 264 2.51 31.19 40.60
CA SER A 264 1.17 31.77 40.49
C SER A 264 0.10 30.68 40.63
N PRO A 265 -1.02 30.96 41.31
CA PRO A 265 -1.95 29.92 41.78
C PRO A 265 -3.02 29.54 40.77
N ALA A 266 -3.45 28.28 40.83
CA ALA A 266 -4.57 27.77 40.07
C ALA A 266 -5.92 28.25 40.65
N PRO A 267 -6.94 28.50 39.82
CA PRO A 267 -8.31 28.59 40.30
C PRO A 267 -9.05 27.25 40.20
N ALA A 268 -9.92 27.06 41.18
CA ALA A 268 -10.68 25.89 41.51
C ALA A 268 -11.83 25.56 40.53
N ALA A 269 -12.21 24.29 40.58
CA ALA A 269 -13.29 23.67 39.86
C ALA A 269 -14.70 24.26 40.17
N ALA A 270 -15.57 24.24 39.15
CA ALA A 270 -17.02 24.24 39.34
C ALA A 270 -17.64 23.18 38.40
N SER A 271 -18.57 22.46 38.96
CA SER A 271 -19.20 21.20 38.52
C SER A 271 -20.44 21.41 37.65
N ALA A 272 -20.59 20.49 36.66
CA ALA A 272 -21.76 19.77 36.14
C ALA A 272 -22.79 20.52 35.25
N PRO A 273 -23.66 19.85 34.45
CA PRO A 273 -23.94 18.42 34.35
C PRO A 273 -23.89 17.81 32.92
N GLU A 274 -23.98 16.51 32.90
CA GLU A 274 -23.96 15.55 31.81
C GLU A 274 -25.07 15.71 30.76
N MET A 275 -24.69 15.56 29.50
CA MET A 275 -25.55 15.00 28.43
C MET A 275 -24.70 14.08 27.60
N GLU A 276 -25.11 12.80 27.52
CA GLU A 276 -24.52 11.76 26.71
C GLU A 276 -24.75 12.08 25.23
N GLU A 277 -23.67 12.32 24.49
CA GLU A 277 -23.59 12.16 23.04
C GLU A 277 -22.52 11.11 22.74
N GLU A 278 -22.90 10.08 21.98
CA GLU A 278 -21.98 9.05 21.50
C GLU A 278 -20.85 9.70 20.68
N GLU A 279 -19.68 9.84 21.29
CA GLU A 279 -18.48 10.29 20.60
C GLU A 279 -17.96 9.15 19.68
N VAL A 280 -18.10 9.37 18.39
CA VAL A 280 -17.20 8.77 17.41
C VAL A 280 -15.79 9.25 17.76
N SER A 281 -14.96 8.37 18.34
CA SER A 281 -13.58 8.69 18.72
C SER A 281 -12.74 9.00 17.49
N THR A 282 -12.66 10.27 17.11
CA THR A 282 -11.62 10.78 16.24
C THR A 282 -10.33 10.83 17.05
N THR A 283 -9.45 9.86 16.87
CA THR A 283 -8.08 9.94 17.38
C THR A 283 -7.39 11.14 16.74
N SER A 284 -7.32 12.27 17.46
CA SER A 284 -6.58 13.45 17.02
C SER A 284 -5.09 13.20 17.24
N TYR A 285 -4.34 13.00 16.16
CA TYR A 285 -2.88 12.91 16.22
C TYR A 285 -2.27 14.28 16.58
N SER A 286 -1.15 14.23 17.31
CA SER A 286 -0.29 15.40 17.47
C SER A 286 0.37 15.75 16.13
N ASN A 287 0.60 17.03 15.88
CA ASN A 287 1.29 17.51 14.67
C ASN A 287 2.04 18.81 14.96
N LEU A 288 2.68 19.38 13.96
CA LEU A 288 3.46 20.61 14.11
C LEU A 288 2.66 21.77 14.72
N SER A 289 1.36 21.88 14.42
CA SER A 289 0.52 23.00 14.87
C SER A 289 0.07 22.90 16.32
N ASN A 290 -0.02 21.69 16.89
CA ASN A 290 -0.56 21.44 18.24
C ASN A 290 0.49 20.87 19.23
N THR A 291 1.78 20.75 18.81
CA THR A 291 2.86 20.24 19.65
C THR A 291 3.82 21.38 20.00
N ALA A 292 4.11 21.56 21.29
CA ALA A 292 5.10 22.55 21.72
C ALA A 292 6.49 22.16 21.22
N HIS A 293 7.15 23.07 20.50
CA HIS A 293 8.47 22.86 19.92
C HIS A 293 9.28 24.16 19.89
N GLN A 294 10.60 24.01 19.78
CA GLN A 294 11.57 25.11 19.59
C GLN A 294 12.51 24.69 18.46
N TYR A 295 12.42 25.37 17.33
CA TYR A 295 13.30 25.12 16.19
C TYR A 295 14.21 26.33 15.96
N HIS A 296 15.47 26.07 15.76
CA HIS A 296 16.52 27.10 15.68
C HIS A 296 17.18 27.04 14.29
N LEU A 297 17.17 28.16 13.58
CA LEU A 297 17.95 28.32 12.38
C LEU A 297 19.37 28.77 12.77
N VAL A 298 20.37 27.96 12.42
CA VAL A 298 21.78 28.18 12.79
C VAL A 298 22.56 28.60 11.55
N GLN A 299 22.90 29.89 11.48
CA GLN A 299 23.63 30.48 10.34
C GLN A 299 24.89 31.20 10.79
N GLY A 300 25.95 31.02 10.01
CA GLY A 300 27.25 31.62 10.25
C GLY A 300 28.13 30.82 11.22
N GLU A 301 29.41 30.95 11.06
CA GLU A 301 30.42 30.12 11.70
C GLU A 301 30.34 30.13 13.24
N ASN A 302 30.09 31.31 13.85
CA ASN A 302 29.99 31.42 15.29
C ASN A 302 28.79 30.68 15.88
N ALA A 303 27.65 30.73 15.20
CA ALA A 303 26.44 29.99 15.61
C ALA A 303 26.64 28.48 15.47
N ILE A 304 27.28 28.04 14.38
CA ILE A 304 27.65 26.64 14.16
C ILE A 304 28.60 26.17 15.27
N LYS A 305 29.65 26.92 15.59
CA LYS A 305 30.58 26.59 16.68
C LYS A 305 29.88 26.49 18.04
N SER A 306 28.91 27.35 18.28
CA SER A 306 28.04 27.26 19.48
C SER A 306 27.25 25.95 19.50
N LEU A 307 26.57 25.59 18.41
CA LEU A 307 25.83 24.34 18.29
C LEU A 307 26.79 23.14 18.52
N LEU A 308 27.94 23.12 17.86
CA LEU A 308 28.92 22.06 18.02
C LEU A 308 29.40 21.89 19.47
N SER A 309 29.57 23.01 20.18
CA SER A 309 29.92 23.00 21.62
C SER A 309 28.78 22.40 22.48
N PHE A 310 27.52 22.55 22.11
CA PHE A 310 26.41 21.90 22.80
C PHE A 310 26.34 20.40 22.46
N LEU A 311 26.51 20.02 21.20
CA LEU A 311 26.52 18.62 20.76
C LEU A 311 27.69 17.85 21.37
N ASP A 312 28.84 18.51 21.53
CA ASP A 312 30.03 17.89 22.10
C ASP A 312 29.86 17.45 23.57
N ARG A 313 28.91 18.03 24.28
CA ARG A 313 28.58 17.69 25.68
C ARG A 313 27.53 16.58 25.81
N GLN A 314 26.99 16.11 24.68
CA GLN A 314 25.93 15.11 24.70
C GLN A 314 26.53 13.70 24.58
N ASP A 315 25.88 12.74 25.25
CA ASP A 315 26.18 11.31 25.07
C ASP A 315 25.64 10.78 23.75
N ALA A 316 24.55 11.41 23.24
CA ALA A 316 23.93 11.08 21.98
C ALA A 316 23.25 12.30 21.36
N PHE A 317 23.19 12.35 20.03
CA PHE A 317 22.35 13.29 19.29
C PHE A 317 21.77 12.63 18.03
N CYS A 318 20.57 13.12 17.64
CA CYS A 318 19.97 12.80 16.35
C CYS A 318 20.47 13.77 15.29
N PHE A 319 20.61 13.30 14.06
CA PHE A 319 20.88 14.13 12.90
C PHE A 319 20.19 13.58 11.65
N ASP A 320 20.02 14.43 10.66
CA ASP A 320 19.49 14.10 9.34
C ASP A 320 20.09 15.06 8.31
N THR A 321 20.23 14.64 7.04
CA THR A 321 20.79 15.44 5.95
C THR A 321 19.74 15.73 4.90
N GLU A 322 19.57 17.02 4.57
CA GLU A 322 18.77 17.46 3.43
C GLU A 322 19.68 17.62 2.21
N THR A 323 19.24 17.08 1.08
CA THR A 323 20.09 16.94 -0.11
C THR A 323 19.33 17.24 -1.41
N THR A 324 20.09 17.41 -2.50
CA THR A 324 19.54 17.67 -3.84
C THR A 324 19.09 16.40 -4.57
N SER A 325 19.46 15.19 -4.13
CA SER A 325 19.20 13.93 -4.82
C SER A 325 19.04 12.77 -3.85
N LEU A 326 18.23 11.79 -4.21
CA LEU A 326 18.13 10.51 -3.48
C LEU A 326 19.31 9.56 -3.76
N VAL A 327 20.13 9.86 -4.76
CA VAL A 327 21.36 9.12 -5.07
C VAL A 327 22.50 9.73 -4.28
N ALA A 328 22.88 9.14 -3.16
CA ALA A 328 23.78 9.69 -2.18
C ALA A 328 25.15 10.12 -2.76
N ILE A 329 25.66 9.40 -3.77
CA ILE A 329 26.98 9.70 -4.40
C ILE A 329 26.95 10.97 -5.26
N GLU A 330 25.77 11.36 -5.76
CA GLU A 330 25.55 12.56 -6.59
C GLU A 330 24.94 13.71 -5.80
N ALA A 331 24.50 13.42 -4.57
CA ALA A 331 23.76 14.34 -3.74
C ALA A 331 24.68 15.46 -3.21
N GLN A 332 24.23 16.71 -3.37
CA GLN A 332 24.81 17.86 -2.71
C GLN A 332 24.05 18.16 -1.41
N LEU A 333 24.80 18.53 -0.38
CA LEU A 333 24.25 18.89 0.91
C LEU A 333 23.52 20.24 0.83
N VAL A 334 22.27 20.27 1.26
CA VAL A 334 21.42 21.47 1.34
C VAL A 334 21.29 21.94 2.77
N GLY A 335 21.22 21.01 3.72
CA GLY A 335 21.12 21.31 5.13
C GLY A 335 21.44 20.11 6.00
N MET A 336 21.66 20.36 7.28
CA MET A 336 21.68 19.32 8.31
C MET A 336 20.80 19.75 9.49
N SER A 337 19.98 18.83 9.96
CA SER A 337 19.21 18.99 11.19
C SER A 337 19.84 18.23 12.35
N PHE A 338 19.71 18.77 13.55
CA PHE A 338 20.24 18.17 14.78
C PHE A 338 19.20 18.26 15.89
N SER A 339 19.13 17.25 16.73
CA SER A 339 18.35 17.26 17.96
C SER A 339 19.04 16.40 19.02
N TYR A 340 19.07 16.88 20.26
CA TYR A 340 19.58 16.15 21.42
C TYR A 340 18.57 16.08 22.57
N ARG A 341 17.38 16.69 22.38
CA ARG A 341 16.26 16.61 23.34
C ARG A 341 14.91 16.75 22.64
N LYS A 342 13.89 16.17 23.25
CA LYS A 342 12.52 16.21 22.75
C LYS A 342 12.01 17.65 22.62
N GLY A 343 11.41 17.96 21.47
CA GLY A 343 10.78 19.25 21.19
C GLY A 343 11.74 20.36 20.82
N GLU A 344 13.02 20.11 20.68
CA GLU A 344 14.02 21.07 20.22
C GLU A 344 14.86 20.52 19.06
N ALA A 345 15.00 21.32 18.00
CA ALA A 345 15.85 20.99 16.86
C ALA A 345 16.59 22.21 16.31
N PHE A 346 17.69 21.95 15.63
CA PHE A 346 18.59 22.94 15.06
C PHE A 346 18.77 22.62 13.58
N TYR A 347 18.51 23.57 12.70
CA TYR A 347 18.72 23.43 11.27
C TYR A 347 19.88 24.29 10.82
N VAL A 348 20.82 23.71 10.13
CA VAL A 348 22.02 24.35 9.56
C VAL A 348 21.92 24.32 8.05
N PRO A 349 21.58 25.42 7.36
CA PRO A 349 21.58 25.47 5.91
C PRO A 349 23.01 25.48 5.36
N PHE A 350 23.21 24.85 4.21
CA PHE A 350 24.48 24.79 3.52
C PHE A 350 24.44 25.63 2.22
N PRO A 351 25.52 26.38 1.93
CA PRO A 351 25.60 27.18 0.71
C PRO A 351 25.62 26.32 -0.56
N GLU A 352 25.22 26.93 -1.67
CA GLU A 352 25.24 26.26 -2.97
C GLU A 352 26.64 26.17 -3.56
N ASP A 353 27.49 27.18 -3.29
CA ASP A 353 28.88 27.14 -3.70
C ASP A 353 29.60 25.98 -3.05
N GLN A 354 30.23 25.14 -3.88
CA GLN A 354 30.85 23.90 -3.42
C GLN A 354 32.04 24.13 -2.44
N ALA A 355 32.80 25.21 -2.65
CA ALA A 355 33.94 25.50 -1.78
C ALA A 355 33.46 26.02 -0.42
N GLU A 356 32.46 26.89 -0.39
CA GLU A 356 31.87 27.36 0.86
C GLU A 356 31.14 26.24 1.59
N CYS A 357 30.42 25.37 0.87
CA CYS A 357 29.74 24.19 1.40
C CYS A 357 30.77 23.24 2.07
N GLN A 358 31.88 22.95 1.39
CA GLN A 358 32.96 22.13 1.93
C GLN A 358 33.60 22.75 3.17
N ALA A 359 33.89 24.07 3.15
CA ALA A 359 34.45 24.76 4.30
C ALA A 359 33.51 24.71 5.52
N GLN A 360 32.20 24.85 5.31
CA GLN A 360 31.23 24.71 6.39
C GLN A 360 31.09 23.25 6.86
N ALA A 361 31.09 22.26 5.95
CA ALA A 361 31.05 20.84 6.29
C ALA A 361 32.28 20.42 7.13
N ASP A 362 33.44 20.99 6.85
CA ASP A 362 34.68 20.70 7.59
C ASP A 362 34.54 21.00 9.09
N LEU A 363 33.71 21.95 9.48
CA LEU A 363 33.46 22.28 10.89
C LEU A 363 32.84 21.11 11.66
N PHE A 364 32.14 20.22 11.00
CA PHE A 364 31.44 19.10 11.62
C PHE A 364 32.26 17.81 11.70
N LYS A 365 33.46 17.77 11.10
CA LYS A 365 34.30 16.56 11.08
C LYS A 365 34.62 16.02 12.48
N GLU A 366 34.97 16.89 13.41
CA GLU A 366 35.33 16.47 14.75
C GLU A 366 34.17 15.86 15.53
N ILE A 367 32.96 16.48 15.46
CA ILE A 367 31.79 15.99 16.21
C ILE A 367 31.29 14.64 15.68
N PHE A 368 31.34 14.42 14.36
CA PHE A 368 31.00 13.14 13.78
C PHE A 368 32.06 12.07 14.03
N ALA A 369 33.32 12.44 14.12
CA ALA A 369 34.46 11.51 14.44
C ALA A 369 34.58 11.20 15.94
N LYS A 370 33.85 11.89 16.82
CA LYS A 370 33.91 11.67 18.26
C LYS A 370 33.31 10.32 18.65
N GLU A 371 34.15 9.37 19.06
CA GLU A 371 33.75 7.99 19.36
C GLU A 371 32.85 7.86 20.60
N SER A 372 32.98 8.77 21.58
CA SER A 372 32.23 8.72 22.84
C SER A 372 30.77 9.19 22.71
N THR A 373 30.36 9.77 21.59
CA THR A 373 29.01 10.27 21.36
C THR A 373 28.29 9.38 20.36
N THR A 374 27.12 8.88 20.72
CA THR A 374 26.26 8.08 19.83
C THR A 374 25.56 8.97 18.81
N LYS A 375 25.58 8.60 17.54
CA LYS A 375 24.86 9.26 16.45
C LYS A 375 23.61 8.46 16.11
N ILE A 376 22.46 9.12 16.11
CA ILE A 376 21.15 8.53 15.85
C ILE A 376 20.59 9.14 14.57
N ALA A 377 20.12 8.31 13.64
CA ALA A 377 19.45 8.77 12.43
C ALA A 377 18.43 7.76 11.93
N GLN A 378 17.64 8.16 10.96
CA GLN A 378 16.69 7.31 10.24
C GLN A 378 17.28 6.93 8.88
N ASN A 379 17.58 5.66 8.62
CA ASN A 379 18.30 5.20 7.43
C ASN A 379 19.70 5.83 7.32
N ILE A 380 20.43 5.82 8.42
CA ILE A 380 21.74 6.45 8.62
C ILE A 380 22.75 6.13 7.48
N LYS A 381 22.59 5.02 6.80
CA LYS A 381 23.45 4.62 5.68
C LYS A 381 23.47 5.66 4.56
N TYR A 382 22.32 6.29 4.27
CA TYR A 382 22.23 7.35 3.29
C TYR A 382 23.05 8.58 3.72
N ASP A 383 22.81 9.06 4.94
CA ASP A 383 23.52 10.23 5.51
C ASP A 383 25.01 10.01 5.59
N MET A 384 25.45 8.83 6.04
CA MET A 384 26.87 8.45 6.06
C MET A 384 27.49 8.53 4.66
N SER A 385 26.75 8.12 3.62
CA SER A 385 27.23 8.15 2.25
C SER A 385 27.34 9.58 1.72
N VAL A 386 26.37 10.44 2.02
CA VAL A 386 26.40 11.88 1.68
C VAL A 386 27.54 12.58 2.39
N LEU A 387 27.67 12.40 3.71
CA LEU A 387 28.71 13.04 4.51
C LEU A 387 30.12 12.62 4.09
N ARG A 388 30.29 11.38 3.63
CA ARG A 388 31.56 10.88 3.09
C ARG A 388 32.02 11.65 1.85
N ASN A 389 31.11 12.17 1.01
CA ASN A 389 31.46 13.02 -0.13
C ASN A 389 32.17 14.31 0.30
N TYR A 390 31.95 14.76 1.55
CA TYR A 390 32.57 15.93 2.17
C TYR A 390 33.74 15.56 3.07
N GLY A 391 34.17 14.30 3.05
CA GLY A 391 35.28 13.82 3.91
C GLY A 391 34.92 13.76 5.39
N ILE A 392 33.66 13.69 5.73
CA ILE A 392 33.17 13.49 7.10
C ILE A 392 33.02 11.98 7.33
N GLU A 393 33.69 11.45 8.33
CA GLU A 393 33.58 10.06 8.75
C GLU A 393 32.87 9.97 10.10
N ILE A 394 31.82 9.18 10.17
CA ILE A 394 31.11 8.93 11.43
C ILE A 394 31.79 7.80 12.16
N LYS A 395 32.23 8.09 13.40
CA LYS A 395 32.87 7.11 14.29
C LYS A 395 32.06 6.92 15.57
N GLY A 396 32.38 5.84 16.30
CA GLY A 396 31.70 5.46 17.52
C GLY A 396 30.36 4.74 17.26
N ALA A 397 29.54 4.68 18.30
CA ALA A 397 28.25 4.02 18.22
C ALA A 397 27.29 4.78 17.32
N THR A 398 26.56 4.02 16.49
CA THR A 398 25.47 4.53 15.66
C THR A 398 24.19 3.79 15.96
N TYR A 399 23.05 4.48 15.88
CA TYR A 399 21.73 3.90 16.05
C TYR A 399 20.84 4.31 14.88
N ASP A 400 20.37 3.31 14.12
CA ASP A 400 19.47 3.51 12.98
C ASP A 400 18.05 3.12 13.39
N THR A 401 17.13 4.08 13.44
CA THR A 401 15.74 3.85 13.85
C THR A 401 14.97 3.02 12.84
N MET A 402 15.30 3.11 11.56
CA MET A 402 14.71 2.27 10.52
C MET A 402 15.12 0.80 10.69
N LEU A 403 16.41 0.55 10.86
CA LEU A 403 16.94 -0.80 11.03
C LEU A 403 16.48 -1.42 12.36
N ALA A 404 16.45 -0.63 13.44
CA ALA A 404 15.93 -1.09 14.73
C ALA A 404 14.46 -1.54 14.62
N HIS A 405 13.63 -0.75 13.95
CA HIS A 405 12.23 -1.13 13.74
C HIS A 405 12.09 -2.35 12.82
N TYR A 406 12.91 -2.45 11.78
CA TYR A 406 12.93 -3.64 10.93
C TYR A 406 13.19 -4.93 11.71
N LEU A 407 14.09 -4.88 12.71
CA LEU A 407 14.38 -6.03 13.56
C LEU A 407 13.23 -6.35 14.55
N ILE A 408 12.42 -5.36 14.92
CA ILE A 408 11.30 -5.53 15.86
C ILE A 408 10.04 -5.99 15.13
N GLU A 409 9.71 -5.36 14.00
CA GLU A 409 8.48 -5.59 13.23
C GLU A 409 8.76 -5.57 11.71
N PRO A 410 9.42 -6.62 11.17
CA PRO A 410 9.89 -6.65 9.79
C PRO A 410 8.77 -6.53 8.74
N GLU A 411 7.55 -6.84 9.10
CA GLU A 411 6.39 -6.82 8.20
C GLU A 411 5.76 -5.43 8.05
N LYS A 412 6.15 -4.47 8.89
CA LYS A 412 5.59 -3.11 8.88
C LYS A 412 6.37 -2.16 7.98
N ARG A 413 5.79 -0.99 7.75
CA ARG A 413 6.51 0.11 7.09
C ARG A 413 7.50 0.74 8.06
N HIS A 414 8.73 0.97 7.60
CA HIS A 414 9.84 1.49 8.41
C HIS A 414 10.19 2.96 8.13
N GLY A 415 9.38 3.64 7.29
CA GLY A 415 9.58 5.07 7.03
C GLY A 415 9.26 5.92 8.26
N MET A 416 9.93 7.07 8.39
CA MET A 416 9.82 7.97 9.54
C MET A 416 8.37 8.38 9.84
N ASP A 417 7.58 8.70 8.82
CA ASP A 417 6.16 9.07 8.99
C ASP A 417 5.36 7.94 9.63
N ALA A 418 5.58 6.70 9.17
CA ALA A 418 4.89 5.54 9.72
C ALA A 418 5.29 5.28 11.19
N LEU A 419 6.56 5.45 11.52
CA LEU A 419 7.08 5.29 12.87
C LEU A 419 6.59 6.38 13.81
N ALA A 420 6.61 7.64 13.35
CA ALA A 420 6.11 8.78 14.13
C ALA A 420 4.62 8.61 14.47
N LEU A 421 3.83 8.17 13.47
CA LEU A 421 2.40 7.92 13.68
C LEU A 421 2.16 6.75 14.66
N ALA A 422 2.88 5.64 14.49
CA ALA A 422 2.67 4.42 15.27
C ALA A 422 3.16 4.52 16.72
N TYR A 423 4.33 5.14 16.94
CA TYR A 423 4.99 5.15 18.25
C TYR A 423 4.85 6.47 19.01
N LEU A 424 4.63 7.58 18.31
CA LEU A 424 4.54 8.90 18.92
C LEU A 424 3.14 9.50 18.82
N SER A 425 2.20 8.84 18.10
CA SER A 425 0.90 9.40 17.74
C SER A 425 1.04 10.82 17.14
N TYR A 426 2.09 10.99 16.34
CA TYR A 426 2.47 12.26 15.72
C TYR A 426 2.43 12.13 14.20
N GLU A 427 1.73 13.05 13.55
CA GLU A 427 1.63 13.17 12.10
C GLU A 427 2.65 14.21 11.61
N PRO A 428 3.78 13.78 11.00
CA PRO A 428 4.78 14.69 10.46
C PRO A 428 4.24 15.49 9.27
N MET A 429 4.85 16.64 8.98
CA MET A 429 4.61 17.35 7.74
C MET A 429 5.18 16.54 6.57
N SER A 430 4.33 16.23 5.59
CA SER A 430 4.79 15.52 4.39
C SER A 430 5.76 16.39 3.59
N ILE A 431 6.85 15.79 3.11
CA ILE A 431 7.81 16.45 2.22
C ILE A 431 7.15 16.97 0.93
N GLU A 432 6.06 16.34 0.49
CA GLU A 432 5.27 16.82 -0.65
C GLU A 432 4.67 18.21 -0.45
N ASN A 433 4.46 18.62 0.80
CA ASN A 433 4.00 19.96 1.12
C ASN A 433 5.09 21.02 0.92
N LEU A 434 6.36 20.63 0.93
CA LEU A 434 7.51 21.50 0.76
C LEU A 434 7.98 21.56 -0.69
N ILE A 435 8.15 20.41 -1.35
CA ILE A 435 8.74 20.30 -2.69
C ILE A 435 7.74 19.87 -3.77
N GLY A 436 6.47 19.66 -3.43
CA GLY A 436 5.44 19.22 -4.36
C GLY A 436 5.35 17.70 -4.52
N LYS A 437 4.28 17.25 -5.19
CA LYS A 437 4.02 15.81 -5.39
C LYS A 437 5.08 15.15 -6.26
N LYS A 438 5.37 13.89 -5.95
CA LYS A 438 6.32 13.05 -6.69
C LYS A 438 6.01 13.02 -8.19
N GLY A 439 6.97 13.40 -9.03
CA GLY A 439 6.84 13.44 -10.50
C GLY A 439 7.84 14.40 -11.14
N ALA A 440 7.77 14.57 -12.45
CA ALA A 440 8.71 15.40 -13.25
C ALA A 440 8.70 16.91 -12.87
N LYS A 441 7.75 17.36 -12.08
CA LYS A 441 7.64 18.75 -11.59
C LYS A 441 7.93 18.89 -10.09
N GLN A 442 8.41 17.84 -9.43
CA GLN A 442 8.81 17.92 -8.03
C GLN A 442 10.06 18.80 -7.92
N GLY A 443 10.00 19.82 -7.06
CA GLY A 443 11.15 20.66 -6.70
C GLY A 443 12.19 19.91 -5.87
N ASN A 444 13.21 20.61 -5.41
CA ASN A 444 14.19 20.08 -4.48
C ASN A 444 14.27 20.94 -3.21
N MET A 445 14.90 20.41 -2.15
CA MET A 445 14.95 21.09 -0.85
C MET A 445 15.71 22.43 -0.89
N ARG A 446 16.55 22.67 -1.90
CA ARG A 446 17.25 23.96 -2.08
C ARG A 446 16.33 25.10 -2.49
N GLU A 447 15.20 24.78 -3.12
CA GLU A 447 14.21 25.76 -3.57
C GLU A 447 13.21 26.14 -2.47
N VAL A 448 13.24 25.44 -1.32
CA VAL A 448 12.32 25.68 -0.21
C VAL A 448 12.82 26.87 0.61
N GLU A 449 11.90 27.80 0.94
CA GLU A 449 12.22 28.92 1.81
C GLU A 449 12.63 28.44 3.21
N LEU A 450 13.73 28.99 3.73
CA LEU A 450 14.29 28.59 5.05
C LEU A 450 13.26 28.72 6.20
N ASN A 451 12.31 29.62 6.10
CA ASN A 451 11.23 29.77 7.10
C ASN A 451 10.24 28.60 7.13
N LEU A 452 10.16 27.81 6.07
CA LEU A 452 9.29 26.64 5.97
C LEU A 452 10.00 25.35 6.40
N ILE A 453 11.33 25.34 6.40
CA ILE A 453 12.16 24.21 6.83
C ILE A 453 12.43 24.25 8.34
N LYS A 454 12.23 25.40 8.93
CA LYS A 454 12.49 25.70 10.35
C LYS A 454 11.47 25.08 11.29
#